data_19757ea27b60e0e7a1f0e083c8499fa7
#
_entry.id   19757ea27b60e0e7a1f0e083c8499fa7
#
_cell.length_a   1.000
_cell.length_b   1.000
_cell.length_c   1.000
_cell.angle_alpha   90.00
_cell.angle_beta   90.00
_cell.angle_gamma   90.00
#
_symmetry.space_group_name_H-M   'P 1'
#
loop_
_entity.id
_entity.type
_entity.pdbx_description
1 polymer ?
#
loop_
_entity_poly.entity_id
_entity_poly.type
_entity_poly.pdbx_seq_one_letter_code
_entity_poly.pdbx_strand_id
1 'polypeptide(L)'
;DTYQKILDEAIQELKENEFKEVFEEEIKNKDFLNECVLETDLSLIIPDDYVNEINERIDLYKSLDKLKNQEEVEKYKQEMTDRFGSIPAKTEELILTVKLRQIARGLGFEKLILRNNLLIGTFIVNNNSSYYQSEIFSSILKFTQNSKKGIQLKEKNNQLLLRIEKVSSVSEAIKILNEI
;
A
#
# COMPACT_ATOMS: atom_id res chain seq x y z
N ASP A 1 -18.95 4.18 1.61
CA ASP A 1 -20.01 5.04 1.15
C ASP A 1 -19.48 6.11 0.19
N THR A 2 -19.98 6.10 -1.07
CA THR A 2 -19.51 6.96 -2.16
C THR A 2 -19.76 8.45 -1.86
N TYR A 3 -20.89 8.77 -1.25
CA TYR A 3 -21.25 10.15 -0.90
C TYR A 3 -20.29 10.74 0.13
N GLN A 4 -19.97 9.98 1.17
CA GLN A 4 -19.03 10.41 2.21
C GLN A 4 -17.62 10.62 1.63
N LYS A 5 -17.21 9.76 0.73
CA LYS A 5 -15.92 9.87 0.04
C LYS A 5 -15.84 11.15 -0.79
N ILE A 6 -16.88 11.45 -1.56
CA ILE A 6 -16.95 12.68 -2.39
C ILE A 6 -16.92 13.92 -1.51
N LEU A 7 -17.67 13.92 -0.41
CA LEU A 7 -17.69 15.02 0.54
C LEU A 7 -16.31 15.24 1.19
N ASP A 8 -15.65 14.17 1.60
CA ASP A 8 -14.31 14.24 2.19
C ASP A 8 -13.29 14.78 1.21
N GLU A 9 -13.36 14.35 -0.06
CA GLU A 9 -12.51 14.85 -1.14
C GLU A 9 -12.74 16.34 -1.40
N ALA A 10 -13.99 16.77 -1.41
CA ALA A 10 -14.35 18.19 -1.61
C ALA A 10 -13.85 19.08 -0.47
N ILE A 11 -14.00 18.65 0.78
CA ILE A 11 -13.49 19.35 1.95
C ILE A 11 -11.98 19.45 1.90
N GLN A 12 -11.31 18.36 1.54
CA GLN A 12 -9.88 18.29 1.40
C GLN A 12 -9.36 19.25 0.34
N GLU A 13 -10.00 19.29 -0.81
CA GLU A 13 -9.66 20.20 -1.92
C GLU A 13 -9.81 21.67 -1.52
N LEU A 14 -10.88 22.01 -0.81
CA LEU A 14 -11.09 23.35 -0.27
C LEU A 14 -9.96 23.77 0.67
N LYS A 15 -9.59 22.91 1.59
CA LYS A 15 -8.49 23.17 2.53
C LYS A 15 -7.17 23.38 1.79
N GLU A 16 -6.87 22.55 0.80
CA GLU A 16 -5.62 22.65 0.04
C GLU A 16 -5.53 23.93 -0.78
N ASN A 17 -6.63 24.39 -1.37
CA ASN A 17 -6.67 25.54 -2.27
C ASN A 17 -6.84 26.89 -1.56
N GLU A 18 -7.70 26.99 -0.55
CA GLU A 18 -7.99 28.23 0.13
C GLU A 18 -7.05 28.56 1.30
N PHE A 19 -6.53 27.54 1.96
CA PHE A 19 -5.73 27.69 3.16
C PHE A 19 -4.31 27.11 3.04
N LYS A 20 -3.81 27.02 1.83
CA LYS A 20 -2.51 26.41 1.53
C LYS A 20 -1.37 26.92 2.42
N GLU A 21 -1.31 28.21 2.71
CA GLU A 21 -0.27 28.78 3.55
C GLU A 21 -0.44 28.43 5.04
N VAL A 22 -1.69 28.37 5.50
CA VAL A 22 -2.03 28.07 6.90
C VAL A 22 -1.88 26.57 7.21
N PHE A 23 -2.18 25.71 6.25
CA PHE A 23 -2.16 24.25 6.41
C PHE A 23 -0.97 23.58 5.74
N GLU A 24 0.05 24.32 5.37
CA GLU A 24 1.22 23.79 4.66
C GLU A 24 1.91 22.65 5.43
N GLU A 25 2.02 22.77 6.76
CA GLU A 25 2.58 21.72 7.60
C GLU A 25 1.64 20.51 7.72
N GLU A 26 0.35 20.75 7.80
CA GLU A 26 -0.65 19.66 7.81
C GLU A 26 -0.67 18.92 6.49
N ILE A 27 -0.54 19.62 5.38
CA ILE A 27 -0.48 19.03 4.04
C ILE A 27 0.78 18.18 3.86
N LYS A 28 1.93 18.62 4.40
CA LYS A 28 3.19 17.87 4.32
C LYS A 28 3.14 16.52 5.02
N ASN A 29 2.37 16.42 6.10
CA ASN A 29 2.25 15.20 6.91
C ASN A 29 1.02 14.37 6.61
N LYS A 30 0.31 14.71 5.54
CA LYS A 30 -0.98 14.12 5.20
C LYS A 30 -0.85 12.93 4.26
N ASP A 31 -1.63 11.91 4.53
CA ASP A 31 -1.85 10.84 3.58
C ASP A 31 -2.81 11.32 2.49
N PHE A 32 -2.37 11.29 1.24
CA PHE A 32 -3.18 11.70 0.08
C PHE A 32 -4.25 10.67 -0.30
N LEU A 33 -4.16 9.47 0.25
CA LEU A 33 -5.06 8.35 -0.04
C LEU A 33 -5.56 7.71 1.25
N ASN A 34 -6.79 7.24 1.23
CA ASN A 34 -7.39 6.49 2.34
C ASN A 34 -6.98 5.03 2.33
N GLU A 35 -6.76 4.47 1.14
CA GLU A 35 -6.40 3.07 0.98
C GLU A 35 -5.59 2.83 -0.28
N CYS A 36 -4.90 1.69 -0.32
CA CYS A 36 -4.24 1.17 -1.52
C CYS A 36 -4.75 -0.25 -1.77
N VAL A 37 -5.19 -0.49 -2.99
CA VAL A 37 -5.65 -1.84 -3.41
C VAL A 37 -4.44 -2.64 -3.89
N LEU A 38 -4.28 -3.86 -3.39
CA LEU A 38 -3.22 -4.77 -3.82
C LEU A 38 -3.81 -5.92 -4.63
N GLU A 39 -3.26 -6.13 -5.84
CA GLU A 39 -3.54 -7.31 -6.66
C GLU A 39 -2.24 -8.10 -6.85
N THR A 40 -2.31 -9.42 -6.71
CA THR A 40 -1.13 -10.28 -6.88
C THR A 40 -1.50 -11.66 -7.37
N ASP A 41 -0.58 -12.30 -8.09
CA ASP A 41 -0.67 -13.71 -8.47
C ASP A 41 0.05 -14.63 -7.48
N LEU A 42 0.62 -14.09 -6.41
CA LEU A 42 1.29 -14.87 -5.37
C LEU A 42 0.28 -15.65 -4.55
N SER A 43 0.66 -16.86 -4.14
CA SER A 43 -0.17 -17.71 -3.29
C SER A 43 -0.06 -17.26 -1.83
N LEU A 44 -0.82 -16.23 -1.47
CA LEU A 44 -0.84 -15.64 -0.13
C LEU A 44 -2.05 -16.20 0.61
N ILE A 45 -1.86 -17.27 1.34
CA ILE A 45 -2.95 -18.03 1.96
C ILE A 45 -2.65 -18.39 3.41
N ILE A 46 -3.74 -18.70 4.13
CA ILE A 46 -3.69 -19.42 5.40
C ILE A 46 -3.99 -20.88 5.05
N PRO A 47 -2.97 -21.78 5.09
CA PRO A 47 -3.16 -23.18 4.68
C PRO A 47 -4.17 -23.91 5.57
N ASP A 48 -4.89 -24.85 4.98
CA ASP A 48 -5.87 -25.67 5.70
C ASP A 48 -5.22 -26.67 6.68
N ASP A 49 -3.97 -27.01 6.47
CA ASP A 49 -3.19 -27.82 7.41
C ASP A 49 -2.68 -27.02 8.61
N TYR A 50 -2.64 -25.69 8.49
CA TYR A 50 -2.31 -24.79 9.59
C TYR A 50 -3.55 -24.41 10.41
N VAL A 51 -4.64 -24.03 9.75
CA VAL A 51 -5.94 -23.74 10.36
C VAL A 51 -7.00 -24.60 9.69
N ASN A 52 -7.39 -25.70 10.33
CA ASN A 52 -8.25 -26.73 9.73
C ASN A 52 -9.68 -26.26 9.45
N GLU A 53 -10.25 -25.45 10.34
CA GLU A 53 -11.64 -25.01 10.25
C GLU A 53 -11.81 -23.87 9.26
N ILE A 54 -12.67 -24.07 8.26
CA ILE A 54 -12.92 -23.08 7.21
C ILE A 54 -13.45 -21.75 7.79
N ASN A 55 -14.34 -21.83 8.78
CA ASN A 55 -14.90 -20.62 9.40
C ASN A 55 -13.83 -19.82 10.16
N GLU A 56 -12.89 -20.49 10.80
CA GLU A 56 -11.76 -19.84 11.45
C GLU A 56 -10.84 -19.15 10.44
N ARG A 57 -10.57 -19.80 9.29
CA ARG A 57 -9.77 -19.17 8.23
C ARG A 57 -10.45 -17.92 7.70
N ILE A 58 -11.76 -17.98 7.44
CA ILE A 58 -12.52 -16.81 6.97
C ILE A 58 -12.44 -15.67 7.97
N ASP A 59 -12.62 -15.95 9.26
CA ASP A 59 -12.54 -14.95 10.31
C ASP A 59 -11.15 -14.33 10.40
N LEU A 60 -10.10 -15.13 10.23
CA LEU A 60 -8.72 -14.66 10.22
C LEU A 60 -8.43 -13.73 9.02
N TYR A 61 -8.94 -14.08 7.83
CA TYR A 61 -8.83 -13.19 6.67
C TYR A 61 -9.55 -11.86 6.88
N LYS A 62 -10.76 -11.89 7.44
CA LYS A 62 -11.53 -10.68 7.74
C LYS A 62 -10.84 -9.80 8.78
N SER A 63 -10.27 -10.42 9.81
CA SER A 63 -9.52 -9.71 10.86
C SER A 63 -8.27 -9.06 10.29
N LEU A 64 -7.58 -9.74 9.36
CA LEU A 64 -6.39 -9.21 8.69
C LEU A 64 -6.70 -7.92 7.94
N ASP A 65 -7.82 -7.89 7.23
CA ASP A 65 -8.24 -6.71 6.46
C ASP A 65 -8.55 -5.49 7.34
N LYS A 66 -8.80 -5.70 8.63
CA LYS A 66 -9.10 -4.62 9.59
C LYS A 66 -7.86 -4.06 10.29
N LEU A 67 -6.70 -4.68 10.14
CA LEU A 67 -5.48 -4.23 10.79
C LEU A 67 -5.02 -2.89 10.22
N LYS A 68 -4.69 -1.93 11.09
CA LYS A 68 -4.37 -0.56 10.70
C LYS A 68 -2.94 -0.14 11.00
N ASN A 69 -2.28 -0.78 11.97
CA ASN A 69 -0.95 -0.38 12.41
C ASN A 69 -0.10 -1.60 12.78
N GLN A 70 1.19 -1.37 13.00
CA GLN A 70 2.13 -2.43 13.31
C GLN A 70 1.85 -3.12 14.65
N GLU A 71 1.36 -2.38 15.64
CA GLU A 71 0.99 -2.94 16.94
C GLU A 71 -0.14 -3.96 16.82
N GLU A 72 -1.18 -3.64 16.05
CA GLU A 72 -2.28 -4.57 15.75
C GLU A 72 -1.78 -5.80 14.98
N VAL A 73 -0.85 -5.62 14.05
CA VAL A 73 -0.25 -6.71 13.27
C VAL A 73 0.51 -7.66 14.19
N GLU A 74 1.33 -7.15 15.10
CA GLU A 74 2.08 -7.97 16.04
C GLU A 74 1.16 -8.76 16.98
N LYS A 75 0.09 -8.13 17.45
CA LYS A 75 -0.91 -8.79 18.27
C LYS A 75 -1.62 -9.92 17.51
N TYR A 76 -1.98 -9.68 16.26
CA TYR A 76 -2.59 -10.66 15.38
C TYR A 76 -1.66 -11.88 15.19
N LYS A 77 -0.38 -11.65 14.91
CA LYS A 77 0.63 -12.71 14.77
C LYS A 77 0.80 -13.51 16.07
N GLN A 78 0.82 -12.82 17.21
CA GLN A 78 0.95 -13.46 18.50
C GLN A 78 -0.25 -14.39 18.78
N GLU A 79 -1.45 -13.94 18.51
CA GLU A 79 -2.67 -14.74 18.67
C GLU A 79 -2.67 -15.97 17.75
N MET A 80 -2.24 -15.81 16.50
CA MET A 80 -2.10 -16.94 15.57
C MET A 80 -1.10 -17.96 16.07
N THR A 81 0.06 -17.49 16.52
CA THR A 81 1.12 -18.36 17.03
C THR A 81 0.66 -19.15 18.27
N ASP A 82 -0.05 -18.47 19.17
CA ASP A 82 -0.56 -19.09 20.40
C ASP A 82 -1.62 -20.14 20.13
N ARG A 83 -2.46 -19.93 19.12
CA ARG A 83 -3.57 -20.82 18.78
C ARG A 83 -3.17 -21.95 17.84
N PHE A 84 -2.33 -21.69 16.88
CA PHE A 84 -2.05 -22.60 15.75
C PHE A 84 -0.60 -23.00 15.59
N GLY A 85 0.30 -22.44 16.38
CA GLY A 85 1.73 -22.69 16.27
C GLY A 85 2.46 -21.75 15.29
N SER A 86 3.66 -22.11 14.93
CA SER A 86 4.50 -21.28 14.04
C SER A 86 3.81 -20.93 12.74
N ILE A 87 3.84 -19.65 12.37
CA ILE A 87 3.16 -19.14 11.19
C ILE A 87 3.90 -19.61 9.92
N PRO A 88 3.21 -20.26 8.96
CA PRO A 88 3.83 -20.66 7.69
C PRO A 88 4.34 -19.47 6.86
N ALA A 89 5.35 -19.71 6.03
CA ALA A 89 5.96 -18.68 5.20
C ALA A 89 4.95 -17.95 4.30
N LYS A 90 4.01 -18.65 3.70
CA LYS A 90 2.97 -18.06 2.85
C LYS A 90 2.03 -17.15 3.65
N THR A 91 1.75 -17.50 4.90
CA THR A 91 0.92 -16.71 5.80
C THR A 91 1.69 -15.49 6.31
N GLU A 92 2.99 -15.61 6.58
CA GLU A 92 3.84 -14.45 6.91
C GLU A 92 3.82 -13.42 5.78
N GLU A 93 3.95 -13.86 4.54
CA GLU A 93 3.86 -12.98 3.37
C GLU A 93 2.46 -12.34 3.24
N LEU A 94 1.41 -13.09 3.51
CA LEU A 94 0.03 -12.56 3.55
C LEU A 94 -0.09 -11.44 4.58
N ILE A 95 0.42 -11.63 5.78
CA ILE A 95 0.38 -10.64 6.85
C ILE A 95 1.17 -9.38 6.46
N LEU A 96 2.30 -9.55 5.77
CA LEU A 96 3.11 -8.44 5.28
C LEU A 96 2.38 -7.55 4.26
N THR A 97 1.31 -8.04 3.62
CA THR A 97 0.52 -7.21 2.70
C THR A 97 -0.11 -6.00 3.39
N VAL A 98 -0.39 -6.09 4.68
CA VAL A 98 -0.90 -4.95 5.48
C VAL A 98 0.13 -3.83 5.47
N LYS A 99 1.38 -4.15 5.76
CA LYS A 99 2.49 -3.19 5.76
C LYS A 99 2.76 -2.63 4.36
N LEU A 100 2.75 -3.51 3.36
CA LEU A 100 2.96 -3.10 1.96
C LEU A 100 1.91 -2.08 1.52
N ARG A 101 0.63 -2.34 1.79
CA ARG A 101 -0.45 -1.42 1.46
C ARG A 101 -0.31 -0.07 2.19
N GLN A 102 0.10 -0.08 3.44
CA GLN A 102 0.33 1.14 4.21
C GLN A 102 1.47 1.99 3.62
N ILE A 103 2.59 1.35 3.28
CA ILE A 103 3.72 2.03 2.64
C ILE A 103 3.30 2.62 1.29
N ALA A 104 2.63 1.83 0.47
CA ALA A 104 2.18 2.25 -0.86
C ALA A 104 1.19 3.42 -0.79
N ARG A 105 0.26 3.37 0.15
CA ARG A 105 -0.68 4.46 0.41
C ARG A 105 0.06 5.75 0.76
N GLY A 106 1.04 5.66 1.66
CA GLY A 106 1.86 6.81 2.07
C GLY A 106 2.69 7.38 0.93
N LEU A 107 3.05 6.57 -0.05
CA LEU A 107 3.79 7.01 -1.25
C LEU A 107 2.88 7.57 -2.35
N GLY A 108 1.57 7.44 -2.21
CA GLY A 108 0.62 7.96 -3.19
C GLY A 108 0.17 6.96 -4.24
N PHE A 109 0.39 5.67 -4.02
CA PHE A 109 -0.12 4.63 -4.90
C PHE A 109 -1.55 4.26 -4.51
N GLU A 110 -2.51 4.49 -5.38
CA GLU A 110 -3.89 4.05 -5.17
C GLU A 110 -4.07 2.56 -5.44
N LYS A 111 -3.14 1.96 -6.20
CA LYS A 111 -3.16 0.54 -6.52
C LYS A 111 -1.74 0.01 -6.69
N LEU A 112 -1.49 -1.19 -6.16
CA LEU A 112 -0.28 -1.97 -6.42
C LEU A 112 -0.67 -3.27 -7.11
N ILE A 113 0.09 -3.62 -8.13
CA ILE A 113 0.00 -4.92 -8.79
C ILE A 113 1.35 -5.61 -8.64
N LEU A 114 1.37 -6.78 -8.01
CA LEU A 114 2.56 -7.63 -7.89
C LEU A 114 2.27 -8.94 -8.62
N ARG A 115 2.74 -9.03 -9.86
CA ARG A 115 2.41 -10.13 -10.77
C ARG A 115 3.55 -10.36 -11.76
N ASN A 116 3.82 -11.61 -12.07
CA ASN A 116 4.85 -11.99 -13.04
C ASN A 116 6.23 -11.38 -12.74
N ASN A 117 6.60 -11.33 -11.46
CA ASN A 117 7.84 -10.72 -10.97
C ASN A 117 7.98 -9.22 -11.27
N LEU A 118 6.84 -8.55 -11.47
CA LEU A 118 6.76 -7.11 -11.65
C LEU A 118 5.96 -6.47 -10.52
N LEU A 119 6.44 -5.34 -10.04
CA LEU A 119 5.68 -4.48 -9.13
C LEU A 119 5.28 -3.22 -9.90
N ILE A 120 3.98 -2.96 -9.98
CA ILE A 120 3.44 -1.77 -10.65
C ILE A 120 2.63 -0.98 -9.64
N GLY A 121 3.07 0.25 -9.37
CA GLY A 121 2.34 1.19 -8.53
C GLY A 121 1.65 2.24 -9.38
N THR A 122 0.34 2.38 -9.24
CA THR A 122 -0.46 3.35 -9.96
C THR A 122 -0.70 4.57 -9.08
N PHE A 123 -0.26 5.74 -9.54
CA PHE A 123 -0.38 6.98 -8.79
C PHE A 123 -1.80 7.54 -8.82
N ILE A 124 -2.06 8.50 -7.94
CA ILE A 124 -3.32 9.22 -7.85
C ILE A 124 -3.69 9.83 -9.22
N VAL A 125 -4.92 9.58 -9.68
CA VAL A 125 -5.40 10.02 -10.99
C VAL A 125 -5.61 11.53 -11.07
N ASN A 126 -5.90 12.19 -9.94
CA ASN A 126 -6.19 13.62 -9.92
C ASN A 126 -4.94 14.46 -10.16
N ASN A 127 -4.74 14.90 -11.40
CA ASN A 127 -3.59 15.72 -11.80
C ASN A 127 -3.57 17.11 -11.13
N ASN A 128 -4.69 17.56 -10.56
CA ASN A 128 -4.77 18.81 -9.81
C ASN A 128 -4.46 18.65 -8.33
N SER A 129 -4.13 17.44 -7.90
CA SER A 129 -3.77 17.17 -6.51
C SER A 129 -2.43 17.82 -6.15
N SER A 130 -2.35 18.36 -4.95
CA SER A 130 -1.10 18.85 -4.36
C SER A 130 -0.05 17.74 -4.20
N TYR A 131 -0.46 16.48 -4.31
CA TYR A 131 0.44 15.31 -4.27
C TYR A 131 1.62 15.46 -5.24
N TYR A 132 1.37 15.87 -6.49
CA TYR A 132 2.42 15.99 -7.50
C TYR A 132 3.42 17.12 -7.24
N GLN A 133 3.12 17.98 -6.28
CA GLN A 133 4.01 19.04 -5.80
C GLN A 133 4.65 18.70 -4.44
N SER A 134 4.36 17.53 -3.90
CA SER A 134 4.83 17.11 -2.58
C SER A 134 6.28 16.62 -2.59
N GLU A 135 6.88 16.60 -1.40
CA GLU A 135 8.22 16.03 -1.20
C GLU A 135 8.24 14.53 -1.45
N ILE A 136 7.11 13.85 -1.18
CA ILE A 136 6.95 12.40 -1.42
C ILE A 136 7.13 12.10 -2.90
N PHE A 137 6.43 12.81 -3.76
CA PHE A 137 6.55 12.62 -5.21
C PHE A 137 7.95 13.00 -5.72
N SER A 138 8.54 14.07 -5.21
CA SER A 138 9.93 14.42 -5.49
C SER A 138 10.90 13.30 -5.14
N SER A 139 10.71 12.66 -3.99
CA SER A 139 11.53 11.53 -3.57
C SER A 139 11.42 10.35 -4.52
N ILE A 140 10.21 10.09 -5.02
CA ILE A 140 9.97 9.02 -6.00
C ILE A 140 10.70 9.33 -7.32
N LEU A 141 10.64 10.58 -7.78
CA LEU A 141 11.35 11.01 -8.98
C LEU A 141 12.87 10.83 -8.84
N LYS A 142 13.43 11.24 -7.72
CA LYS A 142 14.85 11.05 -7.43
C LYS A 142 15.23 9.58 -7.38
N PHE A 143 14.39 8.76 -6.77
CA PHE A 143 14.60 7.32 -6.69
C PHE A 143 14.66 6.68 -8.09
N THR A 144 13.76 7.05 -8.99
CA THR A 144 13.76 6.53 -10.35
C THR A 144 14.98 6.99 -11.17
N GLN A 145 15.44 8.22 -10.96
CA GLN A 145 16.60 8.77 -11.64
C GLN A 145 17.92 8.14 -11.18
N ASN A 146 18.02 7.80 -9.90
CA ASN A 146 19.24 7.29 -9.28
C ASN A 146 19.29 5.76 -9.20
N SER A 147 18.22 5.09 -9.62
CA SER A 147 18.09 3.64 -9.49
C SER A 147 18.72 2.88 -10.64
N LYS A 148 19.07 1.65 -10.35
CA LYS A 148 19.58 0.67 -11.32
C LYS A 148 18.51 0.34 -12.36
N LYS A 149 18.90 -0.35 -13.43
CA LYS A 149 17.99 -0.84 -14.47
C LYS A 149 16.80 -1.59 -13.88
N GLY A 150 15.63 -1.39 -14.48
CA GLY A 150 14.41 -2.08 -14.10
C GLY A 150 13.39 -1.24 -13.35
N ILE A 151 13.69 0.02 -13.07
CA ILE A 151 12.76 0.94 -12.42
C ILE A 151 12.44 2.07 -13.39
N GLN A 152 11.16 2.22 -13.74
CA GLN A 152 10.71 3.18 -14.74
C GLN A 152 9.39 3.83 -14.34
N LEU A 153 9.29 5.14 -14.60
CA LEU A 153 8.00 5.84 -14.59
C LEU A 153 7.44 5.77 -16.00
N LYS A 154 6.15 5.40 -16.10
CA LYS A 154 5.42 5.31 -17.36
C LYS A 154 4.07 5.99 -17.24
N GLU A 155 3.57 6.45 -18.37
CA GLU A 155 2.22 6.98 -18.48
C GLU A 155 1.41 6.07 -19.40
N LYS A 156 0.23 5.64 -18.93
CA LYS A 156 -0.68 4.79 -19.69
C LYS A 156 -2.11 5.24 -19.44
N ASN A 157 -2.85 5.56 -20.49
CA ASN A 157 -4.25 6.01 -20.39
C ASN A 157 -4.40 7.24 -19.48
N ASN A 158 -3.49 8.20 -19.60
CA ASN A 158 -3.45 9.43 -18.78
C ASN A 158 -3.21 9.18 -17.29
N GLN A 159 -2.72 8.00 -16.94
CA GLN A 159 -2.38 7.65 -15.56
C GLN A 159 -0.90 7.33 -15.44
N LEU A 160 -0.23 7.99 -14.47
CA LEU A 160 1.16 7.75 -14.19
C LEU A 160 1.31 6.48 -13.36
N LEU A 161 2.31 5.68 -13.68
CA LEU A 161 2.64 4.48 -12.93
C LEU A 161 4.15 4.30 -12.77
N LEU A 162 4.54 3.60 -11.72
CA LEU A 162 5.91 3.18 -11.44
C LEU A 162 6.01 1.69 -11.70
N ARG A 163 6.97 1.28 -12.54
CA ARG A 163 7.20 -0.12 -12.88
C ARG A 163 8.56 -0.56 -12.35
N ILE A 164 8.57 -1.62 -11.55
CA ILE A 164 9.79 -2.19 -10.97
C ILE A 164 9.88 -3.66 -11.34
N GLU A 165 10.97 -4.05 -12.01
CA GLU A 165 11.23 -5.43 -12.42
C GLU A 165 11.91 -6.22 -11.30
N LYS A 166 11.82 -7.55 -11.38
CA LYS A 166 12.49 -8.50 -10.48
C LYS A 166 12.01 -8.40 -9.04
N VAL A 167 10.70 -8.25 -8.85
CA VAL A 167 10.06 -8.27 -7.53
C VAL A 167 9.20 -9.52 -7.45
N SER A 168 9.61 -10.49 -6.67
CA SER A 168 8.98 -11.82 -6.59
C SER A 168 8.23 -12.10 -5.31
N SER A 169 8.31 -11.21 -4.31
CA SER A 169 7.66 -11.41 -3.02
C SER A 169 7.18 -10.10 -2.42
N VAL A 170 6.28 -10.20 -1.44
CA VAL A 170 5.81 -9.04 -0.67
C VAL A 170 6.96 -8.42 0.12
N SER A 171 7.82 -9.26 0.72
CA SER A 171 9.00 -8.78 1.47
C SER A 171 9.94 -7.96 0.60
N GLU A 172 10.20 -8.40 -0.64
CA GLU A 172 11.02 -7.66 -1.59
C GLU A 172 10.39 -6.33 -1.98
N ALA A 173 9.07 -6.32 -2.21
CA ALA A 173 8.34 -5.09 -2.52
C ALA A 173 8.46 -4.07 -1.39
N ILE A 174 8.29 -4.50 -0.15
CA ILE A 174 8.44 -3.64 1.04
C ILE A 174 9.85 -3.06 1.10
N LYS A 175 10.86 -3.89 0.92
CA LYS A 175 12.26 -3.49 0.96
C LYS A 175 12.57 -2.40 -0.07
N ILE A 176 12.09 -2.58 -1.29
CA ILE A 176 12.32 -1.64 -2.38
C ILE A 176 11.59 -0.32 -2.12
N LEU A 177 10.32 -0.36 -1.73
CA LEU A 177 9.54 0.85 -1.46
C LEU A 177 10.07 1.62 -0.26
N ASN A 178 10.68 0.95 0.72
CA ASN A 178 11.32 1.62 1.85
C ASN A 178 12.60 2.37 1.49
N GLU A 179 13.18 2.10 0.33
CA GLU A 179 14.36 2.82 -0.17
C GLU A 179 14.01 4.21 -0.73
N ILE A 180 12.74 4.45 -0.99
CA ILE A 180 12.23 5.75 -1.43
C ILE A 180 12.14 6.69 -0.20
#